data_8a48cbc3ff1cbbc8c5e04493813ca8a7
#
_entry.id   8a48cbc3ff1cbbc8c5e04493813ca8a7
#
_cell.length_a   1.000
_cell.length_b   1.000
_cell.length_c   1.000
_cell.angle_alpha   90.00
_cell.angle_beta   90.00
_cell.angle_gamma   90.00
#
_symmetry.space_group_name_H-M   'P 1'
#
loop_
_entity.id
_entity.type
_entity.pdbx_description
1 polymer ?
#
loop_
_entity_poly.entity_id
_entity_poly.type
_entity_poly.pdbx_seq_one_letter_code
_entity_poly.pdbx_strand_id
1 'polypeptide(L)'
;DSPVDLTTAENDGEFIEYRPKKGDTLAKIASKFNVDKEDLLESNNITGRRLPKVILVPKIIAVDDSEDIVDLSCGKPLKPWRNNDEKYMLVKVAKGFMGAPYKYGGETVRGLDCSAFVKKIYDIFDVQLPRSAREQFSVGHKIAKDQLTVGDLVFFKTKRYIKYPTHVGIYIGDGNFIHASSNRNRLGVKVDALSSDFFSRTFMGATRVKKSPDDTAETSKNSQN
;
A
#
# COMPACT_ATOMS: atom_id res chain seq x y z
N ASP A 1 4.25 -14.70 -38.17
CA ASP A 1 3.90 -15.02 -36.79
C ASP A 1 4.98 -15.91 -36.19
N SER A 2 5.97 -15.27 -35.55
CA SER A 2 7.01 -16.00 -34.82
C SER A 2 6.69 -15.93 -33.33
N PRO A 3 6.85 -17.04 -32.58
CA PRO A 3 6.55 -17.08 -31.17
C PRO A 3 7.46 -16.13 -30.38
N VAL A 4 6.86 -15.43 -29.44
CA VAL A 4 7.56 -14.56 -28.48
C VAL A 4 8.39 -15.48 -27.59
N ASP A 5 9.72 -15.35 -27.69
CA ASP A 5 10.69 -16.05 -26.84
C ASP A 5 10.58 -15.46 -25.42
N LEU A 6 9.83 -16.13 -24.59
CA LEU A 6 9.66 -15.85 -23.17
C LEU A 6 10.77 -16.60 -22.41
N THR A 7 11.99 -16.08 -22.43
CA THR A 7 12.99 -16.51 -21.46
C THR A 7 12.60 -15.96 -20.09
N THR A 8 11.74 -16.71 -19.41
CA THR A 8 11.36 -16.48 -18.02
C THR A 8 12.44 -17.05 -17.12
N ALA A 9 13.24 -16.20 -16.53
CA ALA A 9 13.82 -16.53 -15.25
C ALA A 9 12.69 -16.49 -14.22
N GLU A 10 12.42 -17.61 -13.57
CA GLU A 10 11.45 -17.74 -12.48
C GLU A 10 11.91 -16.82 -11.35
N ASN A 11 11.28 -15.65 -11.26
CA ASN A 11 11.36 -14.77 -10.12
C ASN A 11 9.94 -14.70 -9.53
N ASP A 12 9.79 -15.11 -8.29
CA ASP A 12 8.54 -15.25 -7.57
C ASP A 12 7.70 -13.97 -7.65
N GLY A 13 6.76 -13.92 -8.55
CA GLY A 13 5.52 -13.31 -8.44
C GLY A 13 5.13 -12.11 -9.27
N GLU A 14 5.49 -10.90 -8.95
CA GLU A 14 4.74 -9.70 -9.37
C GLU A 14 5.22 -9.03 -10.67
N PHE A 15 6.36 -9.43 -11.24
CA PHE A 15 6.98 -8.75 -12.39
C PHE A 15 7.39 -9.71 -13.50
N ILE A 16 7.36 -9.18 -14.74
CA ILE A 16 8.00 -9.76 -15.92
C ILE A 16 9.26 -8.95 -16.21
N GLU A 17 10.40 -9.60 -16.31
CA GLU A 17 11.61 -8.95 -16.80
C GLU A 17 11.56 -8.79 -18.31
N TYR A 18 11.63 -7.55 -18.79
CA TYR A 18 11.65 -7.23 -20.21
C TYR A 18 12.95 -6.51 -20.59
N ARG A 19 13.63 -6.98 -21.63
CA ARG A 19 14.79 -6.32 -22.20
C ARG A 19 14.38 -5.47 -23.39
N PRO A 20 14.44 -4.11 -23.27
CA PRO A 20 14.04 -3.23 -24.35
C PRO A 20 14.85 -3.47 -25.63
N LYS A 21 14.15 -3.49 -26.76
CA LYS A 21 14.73 -3.60 -28.11
C LYS A 21 15.01 -2.19 -28.67
N LYS A 22 15.82 -2.12 -29.75
CA LYS A 22 16.08 -0.86 -30.45
C LYS A 22 14.76 -0.26 -30.95
N GLY A 23 14.47 0.98 -30.58
CA GLY A 23 13.24 1.67 -30.94
C GLY A 23 12.10 1.53 -29.96
N ASP A 24 12.28 0.80 -28.85
CA ASP A 24 11.33 0.78 -27.75
C ASP A 24 11.31 2.12 -27.01
N THR A 25 10.11 2.48 -26.58
CA THR A 25 9.86 3.59 -25.66
C THR A 25 9.01 3.08 -24.51
N LEU A 26 9.02 3.77 -23.38
CA LEU A 26 8.14 3.39 -22.25
C LEU A 26 6.67 3.29 -22.66
N ALA A 27 6.20 4.20 -23.52
CA ALA A 27 4.83 4.17 -24.03
C ALA A 27 4.54 2.89 -24.85
N LYS A 28 5.48 2.48 -25.74
CA LYS A 28 5.32 1.24 -26.52
C LYS A 28 5.37 0.01 -25.63
N ILE A 29 6.26 -0.01 -24.62
CA ILE A 29 6.34 -1.12 -23.66
C ILE A 29 5.07 -1.17 -22.80
N ALA A 30 4.60 -0.05 -22.31
CA ALA A 30 3.35 0.06 -21.56
C ALA A 30 2.17 -0.50 -22.37
N SER A 31 2.03 -0.06 -23.63
CA SER A 31 0.98 -0.57 -24.54
C SER A 31 1.14 -2.07 -24.83
N LYS A 32 2.37 -2.55 -25.05
CA LYS A 32 2.65 -3.96 -25.34
C LYS A 32 2.23 -4.90 -24.22
N PHE A 33 2.42 -4.48 -22.97
CA PHE A 33 2.10 -5.27 -21.79
C PHE A 33 0.78 -4.87 -21.14
N ASN A 34 0.04 -3.94 -21.75
CA ASN A 34 -1.22 -3.40 -21.23
C ASN A 34 -1.12 -2.87 -19.79
N VAL A 35 -0.01 -2.19 -19.47
CA VAL A 35 0.25 -1.55 -18.17
C VAL A 35 0.33 -0.03 -18.36
N ASP A 36 0.15 0.73 -17.28
CA ASP A 36 0.34 2.17 -17.35
C ASP A 36 1.83 2.53 -17.44
N LYS A 37 2.12 3.58 -18.20
CA LYS A 37 3.47 4.10 -18.33
C LYS A 37 4.03 4.54 -16.98
N GLU A 38 3.19 5.11 -16.13
CA GLU A 38 3.50 5.54 -14.78
C GLU A 38 3.94 4.34 -13.92
N ASP A 39 3.30 3.19 -14.07
CA ASP A 39 3.67 1.96 -13.37
C ASP A 39 5.06 1.46 -13.78
N LEU A 40 5.37 1.51 -15.08
CA LEU A 40 6.73 1.16 -15.56
C LEU A 40 7.78 2.11 -15.02
N LEU A 41 7.46 3.40 -14.97
CA LEU A 41 8.38 4.41 -14.46
C LEU A 41 8.64 4.22 -12.96
N GLU A 42 7.59 3.92 -12.19
CA GLU A 42 7.65 3.69 -10.75
C GLU A 42 8.40 2.39 -10.42
N SER A 43 7.99 1.27 -11.03
CA SER A 43 8.59 -0.06 -10.80
C SER A 43 10.09 -0.10 -11.12
N ASN A 44 10.55 0.78 -11.99
CA ASN A 44 11.95 0.79 -12.46
C ASN A 44 12.75 2.00 -11.98
N ASN A 45 12.18 2.88 -11.16
CA ASN A 45 12.80 4.14 -10.72
C ASN A 45 13.35 4.98 -11.89
N ILE A 46 12.64 5.00 -13.04
CA ILE A 46 13.11 5.71 -14.24
C ILE A 46 12.81 7.19 -14.07
N THR A 47 13.84 8.01 -13.89
CA THR A 47 13.73 9.47 -13.74
C THR A 47 14.09 10.23 -15.02
N GLY A 48 14.69 9.56 -16.01
CA GLY A 48 15.19 10.15 -17.26
C GLY A 48 14.54 9.57 -18.52
N ARG A 49 15.06 9.98 -19.70
CA ARG A 49 14.58 9.49 -21.01
C ARG A 49 15.20 8.15 -21.43
N ARG A 50 16.31 7.73 -20.79
CA ARG A 50 17.03 6.51 -21.15
C ARG A 50 16.39 5.30 -20.45
N LEU A 51 16.08 4.26 -21.23
CA LEU A 51 15.56 3.01 -20.69
C LEU A 51 16.68 2.22 -20.01
N PRO A 52 16.38 1.56 -18.87
CA PRO A 52 17.26 0.54 -18.29
C PRO A 52 17.49 -0.63 -19.25
N LYS A 53 18.58 -1.40 -19.03
CA LYS A 53 18.86 -2.63 -19.81
C LYS A 53 17.79 -3.70 -19.60
N VAL A 54 17.16 -3.73 -18.43
CA VAL A 54 16.04 -4.58 -18.06
C VAL A 54 14.96 -3.69 -17.46
N ILE A 55 13.73 -3.90 -17.88
CA ILE A 55 12.54 -3.24 -17.35
C ILE A 55 11.69 -4.28 -16.63
N LEU A 56 11.38 -4.02 -15.37
CA LEU A 56 10.40 -4.77 -14.59
C LEU A 56 9.01 -4.30 -14.99
N VAL A 57 8.27 -5.17 -15.64
CA VAL A 57 6.89 -4.92 -16.04
C VAL A 57 5.97 -5.56 -15.02
N PRO A 58 5.11 -4.80 -14.32
CA PRO A 58 4.16 -5.37 -13.39
C PRO A 58 3.26 -6.39 -14.10
N LYS A 59 3.13 -7.60 -13.54
CA LYS A 59 2.12 -8.56 -14.03
C LYS A 59 0.74 -8.00 -13.70
N ILE A 60 -0.10 -7.86 -14.71
CA ILE A 60 -1.54 -7.72 -14.47
C ILE A 60 -2.01 -9.12 -14.11
N ILE A 61 -2.05 -9.43 -12.82
CA ILE A 61 -2.76 -10.61 -12.36
C ILE A 61 -4.22 -10.27 -12.60
N ALA A 62 -4.82 -10.85 -13.65
CA ALA A 62 -6.25 -10.91 -13.79
C ALA A 62 -6.75 -11.69 -12.58
N VAL A 63 -7.14 -10.97 -11.54
CA VAL A 63 -7.76 -11.59 -10.39
C VAL A 63 -9.11 -12.04 -10.88
N ASP A 64 -9.31 -13.34 -10.92
CA ASP A 64 -10.65 -13.91 -11.04
C ASP A 64 -11.49 -13.27 -9.92
N ASP A 65 -12.55 -12.56 -10.29
CA ASP A 65 -13.48 -11.90 -9.35
C ASP A 65 -14.16 -12.93 -8.42
N SER A 66 -13.90 -14.24 -8.61
CA SER A 66 -14.43 -15.36 -7.81
C SER A 66 -13.52 -15.78 -6.66
N GLU A 67 -12.27 -15.32 -6.57
CA GLU A 67 -11.55 -15.45 -5.30
C GLU A 67 -12.14 -14.46 -4.33
N ASP A 68 -13.09 -14.94 -3.55
CA ASP A 68 -13.59 -14.31 -2.34
C ASP A 68 -12.41 -13.66 -1.63
N ILE A 69 -12.51 -12.36 -1.36
CA ILE A 69 -11.62 -11.68 -0.44
C ILE A 69 -11.74 -12.48 0.84
N VAL A 70 -10.83 -13.42 1.06
CA VAL A 70 -10.80 -14.19 2.30
C VAL A 70 -10.66 -13.15 3.38
N ASP A 71 -11.74 -12.95 4.11
CA ASP A 71 -11.75 -12.06 5.26
C ASP A 71 -10.83 -12.67 6.33
N LEU A 72 -9.54 -12.35 6.22
CA LEU A 72 -8.52 -12.76 7.17
C LEU A 72 -8.75 -12.15 8.56
N SER A 73 -9.74 -11.25 8.70
CA SER A 73 -10.17 -10.69 9.98
C SER A 73 -11.12 -11.62 10.73
N CYS A 74 -11.63 -12.67 10.07
CA CYS A 74 -12.59 -13.59 10.68
C CYS A 74 -11.97 -14.33 11.87
N GLY A 75 -12.19 -13.81 13.06
CA GLY A 75 -12.06 -14.52 14.32
C GLY A 75 -10.84 -14.27 15.19
N LYS A 76 -9.83 -13.50 14.77
CA LYS A 76 -8.75 -13.11 15.70
C LYS A 76 -9.09 -11.76 16.35
N PRO A 77 -9.21 -11.70 17.69
CA PRO A 77 -9.44 -10.42 18.35
C PRO A 77 -8.27 -9.48 18.07
N LEU A 78 -8.59 -8.23 17.67
CA LEU A 78 -7.56 -7.21 17.48
C LEU A 78 -6.83 -6.97 18.81
N LYS A 79 -5.52 -6.90 18.79
CA LYS A 79 -4.73 -6.50 19.96
C LYS A 79 -5.10 -5.05 20.32
N PRO A 80 -5.42 -4.77 21.59
CA PRO A 80 -5.71 -3.39 21.99
C PRO A 80 -4.43 -2.54 21.99
N TRP A 81 -4.59 -1.25 21.87
CA TRP A 81 -3.55 -0.30 22.28
C TRP A 81 -3.35 -0.44 23.79
N ARG A 82 -2.11 -0.40 24.26
CA ARG A 82 -1.79 -0.46 25.71
C ARG A 82 -2.37 0.74 26.44
N ASN A 83 -2.34 1.91 25.81
CA ASN A 83 -2.89 3.17 26.27
C ASN A 83 -2.95 4.17 25.12
N ASN A 84 -3.47 5.37 25.38
CA ASN A 84 -3.49 6.43 24.36
C ASN A 84 -2.09 6.92 23.97
N ASP A 85 -1.12 6.86 24.86
CA ASP A 85 0.26 7.27 24.57
C ASP A 85 0.90 6.39 23.51
N GLU A 86 0.54 5.10 23.44
CA GLU A 86 1.03 4.19 22.39
C GLU A 86 0.60 4.64 20.98
N LYS A 87 -0.61 5.19 20.82
CA LYS A 87 -1.07 5.78 19.55
C LYS A 87 -0.21 6.99 19.14
N TYR A 88 0.10 7.86 20.10
CA TYR A 88 0.98 9.02 19.85
C TYR A 88 2.40 8.58 19.56
N MET A 89 2.88 7.52 20.22
CA MET A 89 4.19 6.94 19.91
C MET A 89 4.24 6.37 18.50
N LEU A 90 3.18 5.72 18.02
CA LEU A 90 3.10 5.26 16.62
C LEU A 90 3.28 6.44 15.65
N VAL A 91 2.57 7.53 15.86
CA VAL A 91 2.71 8.74 15.03
C VAL A 91 4.13 9.30 15.08
N LYS A 92 4.73 9.35 16.27
CA LYS A 92 6.10 9.84 16.47
C LYS A 92 7.11 8.96 15.72
N VAL A 93 6.99 7.65 15.86
CA VAL A 93 7.84 6.67 15.15
C VAL A 93 7.64 6.80 13.63
N ALA A 94 6.41 6.84 13.15
CA ALA A 94 6.13 7.00 11.73
C ALA A 94 6.73 8.32 11.17
N LYS A 95 6.59 9.42 11.90
CA LYS A 95 7.21 10.72 11.54
C LYS A 95 8.74 10.69 11.58
N GLY A 96 9.36 9.81 12.35
CA GLY A 96 10.81 9.58 12.33
C GLY A 96 11.32 9.07 10.97
N PHE A 97 10.45 8.52 10.14
CA PHE A 97 10.78 8.10 8.76
C PHE A 97 10.56 9.19 7.71
N MET A 98 10.13 10.40 8.09
CA MET A 98 9.92 11.49 7.14
C MET A 98 11.16 11.72 6.26
N GLY A 99 10.93 11.78 4.94
CA GLY A 99 12.01 11.91 3.96
C GLY A 99 12.75 10.62 3.62
N ALA A 100 12.45 9.49 4.29
CA ALA A 100 13.00 8.20 3.87
C ALA A 100 12.62 7.92 2.40
N PRO A 101 13.57 7.43 1.56
CA PRO A 101 13.34 7.29 0.14
C PRO A 101 12.28 6.24 -0.18
N TYR A 102 11.45 6.52 -1.19
CA TYR A 102 10.54 5.54 -1.76
C TYR A 102 11.28 4.61 -2.73
N LYS A 103 10.96 3.32 -2.66
CA LYS A 103 11.39 2.32 -3.65
C LYS A 103 10.27 1.31 -3.83
N TYR A 104 9.81 1.13 -5.06
CA TYR A 104 8.79 0.11 -5.37
C TYR A 104 9.28 -1.29 -4.97
N GLY A 105 8.43 -2.05 -4.25
CA GLY A 105 8.82 -3.35 -3.71
C GLY A 105 9.93 -3.30 -2.64
N GLY A 106 10.33 -2.13 -2.19
CA GLY A 106 11.38 -1.95 -1.18
C GLY A 106 10.89 -2.20 0.24
N GLU A 107 11.72 -2.88 1.04
CA GLU A 107 11.39 -3.27 2.42
C GLU A 107 12.40 -2.73 3.45
N THR A 108 13.37 -1.96 3.02
CA THR A 108 14.44 -1.46 3.89
C THR A 108 14.37 0.06 4.05
N VAL A 109 15.02 0.60 5.08
CA VAL A 109 15.14 2.05 5.29
C VAL A 109 15.85 2.78 4.13
N ARG A 110 16.53 2.05 3.24
CA ARG A 110 17.13 2.60 2.01
C ARG A 110 16.14 2.75 0.87
N GLY A 111 14.92 2.30 1.05
CA GLY A 111 13.80 2.42 0.11
C GLY A 111 12.64 1.56 0.57
N LEU A 112 11.52 2.20 0.89
CA LEU A 112 10.27 1.58 1.32
C LEU A 112 9.18 1.89 0.32
N ASP A 113 8.34 0.91 -0.03
CA ASP A 113 7.05 1.19 -0.64
C ASP A 113 5.98 1.48 0.43
N CYS A 114 4.76 1.81 0.01
CA CYS A 114 3.69 2.22 0.90
C CYS A 114 3.31 1.14 1.92
N SER A 115 3.14 -0.10 1.48
CA SER A 115 2.74 -1.22 2.35
C SER A 115 3.88 -1.72 3.23
N ALA A 116 5.12 -1.71 2.75
CA ALA A 116 6.29 -2.04 3.55
C ALA A 116 6.54 -1.00 4.65
N PHE A 117 6.32 0.30 4.37
CA PHE A 117 6.38 1.35 5.37
C PHE A 117 5.36 1.09 6.48
N VAL A 118 4.09 0.87 6.12
CA VAL A 118 3.02 0.59 7.09
C VAL A 118 3.33 -0.65 7.91
N LYS A 119 3.70 -1.77 7.24
CA LYS A 119 4.09 -3.01 7.90
C LYS A 119 5.21 -2.77 8.90
N LYS A 120 6.27 -2.09 8.50
CA LYS A 120 7.44 -1.81 9.37
C LYS A 120 7.06 -1.00 10.61
N ILE A 121 6.18 -0.01 10.48
CA ILE A 121 5.70 0.74 11.65
C ILE A 121 4.91 -0.18 12.57
N TYR A 122 3.98 -0.96 12.05
CA TYR A 122 3.13 -1.83 12.87
C TYR A 122 3.86 -3.02 13.50
N ASP A 123 4.93 -3.52 12.88
CA ASP A 123 5.82 -4.54 13.47
C ASP A 123 6.41 -4.05 14.82
N ILE A 124 6.71 -2.75 14.95
CA ILE A 124 7.22 -2.14 16.21
C ILE A 124 6.16 -2.17 17.32
N PHE A 125 4.88 -2.22 16.94
CA PHE A 125 3.73 -2.23 17.86
C PHE A 125 3.06 -3.61 17.95
N ASP A 126 3.83 -4.68 17.68
CA ASP A 126 3.41 -6.09 17.78
C ASP A 126 2.21 -6.46 16.89
N VAL A 127 2.01 -5.79 15.76
CA VAL A 127 1.00 -6.13 14.76
C VAL A 127 1.68 -6.59 13.48
N GLN A 128 1.50 -7.86 13.14
CA GLN A 128 2.00 -8.45 11.92
C GLN A 128 1.02 -8.19 10.79
N LEU A 129 1.39 -7.30 9.86
CA LEU A 129 0.59 -6.99 8.68
C LEU A 129 1.11 -7.76 7.45
N PRO A 130 0.23 -8.13 6.52
CA PRO A 130 0.63 -8.69 5.23
C PRO A 130 1.52 -7.74 4.43
N ARG A 131 2.16 -8.29 3.38
CA ARG A 131 3.12 -7.52 2.58
C ARG A 131 2.48 -6.47 1.68
N SER A 132 1.36 -6.76 1.07
CA SER A 132 0.74 -5.89 0.06
C SER A 132 -0.39 -5.02 0.63
N ALA A 133 -0.63 -3.85 0.01
CA ALA A 133 -1.74 -2.98 0.39
C ALA A 133 -3.11 -3.68 0.20
N ARG A 134 -3.25 -4.54 -0.81
CA ARG A 134 -4.45 -5.35 -1.05
C ARG A 134 -4.74 -6.26 0.14
N GLU A 135 -3.76 -7.05 0.57
CA GLU A 135 -3.91 -7.96 1.71
C GLU A 135 -4.11 -7.19 3.02
N GLN A 136 -3.39 -6.07 3.22
CA GLN A 136 -3.57 -5.20 4.38
C GLN A 136 -5.00 -4.64 4.46
N PHE A 137 -5.66 -4.39 3.33
CA PHE A 137 -7.05 -3.96 3.29
C PHE A 137 -8.01 -5.04 3.76
N SER A 138 -7.65 -6.32 3.67
CA SER A 138 -8.47 -7.45 4.13
C SER A 138 -8.28 -7.77 5.62
N VAL A 139 -7.36 -7.08 6.32
CA VAL A 139 -7.10 -7.31 7.76
C VAL A 139 -7.75 -6.22 8.59
N GLY A 140 -8.21 -6.59 9.77
CA GLY A 140 -8.81 -5.66 10.73
C GLY A 140 -10.27 -5.34 10.44
N HIS A 141 -10.84 -4.40 11.22
CA HIS A 141 -12.22 -3.98 11.08
C HIS A 141 -12.35 -2.82 10.09
N LYS A 142 -13.31 -2.88 9.18
CA LYS A 142 -13.64 -1.78 8.28
C LYS A 142 -14.14 -0.59 9.07
N ILE A 143 -13.61 0.60 8.77
CA ILE A 143 -13.95 1.85 9.45
C ILE A 143 -14.49 2.85 8.43
N ALA A 144 -15.60 3.48 8.78
CA ALA A 144 -16.16 4.58 7.99
C ALA A 144 -15.23 5.82 8.07
N LYS A 145 -15.21 6.62 7.01
CA LYS A 145 -14.27 7.76 6.90
C LYS A 145 -14.44 8.79 8.03
N ASP A 146 -15.66 8.97 8.51
CA ASP A 146 -16.02 9.88 9.61
C ASP A 146 -15.70 9.31 11.01
N GLN A 147 -15.37 8.01 11.09
CA GLN A 147 -15.00 7.31 12.33
C GLN A 147 -13.47 7.06 12.44
N LEU A 148 -12.69 7.67 11.56
CA LEU A 148 -11.24 7.53 11.57
C LEU A 148 -10.61 8.02 12.86
N THR A 149 -9.77 7.20 13.45
CA THR A 149 -8.92 7.55 14.61
C THR A 149 -7.45 7.32 14.31
N VAL A 150 -6.58 7.97 15.05
CA VAL A 150 -5.11 7.81 14.91
C VAL A 150 -4.72 6.34 14.96
N GLY A 151 -3.95 5.89 13.97
CA GLY A 151 -3.52 4.52 13.80
C GLY A 151 -4.41 3.70 12.85
N ASP A 152 -5.53 4.22 12.33
CA ASP A 152 -6.28 3.51 11.29
C ASP A 152 -5.49 3.52 9.97
N LEU A 153 -5.60 2.45 9.20
CA LEU A 153 -5.04 2.36 7.86
C LEU A 153 -6.02 2.95 6.86
N VAL A 154 -5.54 3.81 5.98
CA VAL A 154 -6.33 4.44 4.91
C VAL A 154 -5.83 3.95 3.55
N PHE A 155 -6.76 3.55 2.69
CA PHE A 155 -6.48 2.87 1.44
C PHE A 155 -7.01 3.64 0.24
N PHE A 156 -6.23 3.60 -0.85
CA PHE A 156 -6.52 4.35 -2.06
C PHE A 156 -6.37 3.47 -3.30
N LYS A 157 -7.28 3.65 -4.26
CA LYS A 157 -7.19 3.06 -5.59
C LYS A 157 -6.58 4.09 -6.55
N THR A 158 -5.26 4.08 -6.68
CA THR A 158 -4.53 5.05 -7.49
C THR A 158 -4.44 4.64 -8.97
N LYS A 159 -4.79 3.40 -9.31
CA LYS A 159 -4.78 2.84 -10.67
C LYS A 159 -6.20 2.56 -11.15
N ARG A 160 -6.56 3.06 -12.34
CA ARG A 160 -7.95 3.01 -12.84
C ARG A 160 -8.45 1.59 -13.13
N TYR A 161 -7.59 0.73 -13.67
CA TYR A 161 -7.92 -0.63 -14.13
C TYR A 161 -7.85 -1.68 -13.02
N ILE A 162 -7.43 -1.32 -11.81
CA ILE A 162 -7.35 -2.21 -10.65
C ILE A 162 -8.58 -2.00 -9.76
N LYS A 163 -9.22 -3.07 -9.31
CA LYS A 163 -10.42 -2.99 -8.45
C LYS A 163 -10.10 -2.97 -6.95
N TYR A 164 -8.88 -3.31 -6.56
CA TYR A 164 -8.42 -3.35 -5.16
C TYR A 164 -7.52 -2.14 -4.82
N PRO A 165 -7.24 -1.88 -3.53
CA PRO A 165 -6.37 -0.79 -3.14
C PRO A 165 -4.93 -1.04 -3.60
N THR A 166 -4.33 0.02 -4.16
CA THR A 166 -2.98 0.03 -4.69
C THR A 166 -2.03 0.89 -3.85
N HIS A 167 -2.58 1.59 -2.86
CA HIS A 167 -1.81 2.46 -1.97
C HIS A 167 -2.40 2.46 -0.58
N VAL A 168 -1.54 2.65 0.43
CA VAL A 168 -1.90 2.64 1.85
C VAL A 168 -1.09 3.67 2.63
N GLY A 169 -1.69 4.21 3.67
CA GLY A 169 -1.04 5.07 4.67
C GLY A 169 -1.64 4.88 6.06
N ILE A 170 -1.05 5.53 7.05
CA ILE A 170 -1.50 5.52 8.44
C ILE A 170 -2.16 6.87 8.74
N TYR A 171 -3.41 6.86 9.19
CA TYR A 171 -4.10 8.06 9.64
C TYR A 171 -3.47 8.59 10.93
N ILE A 172 -3.17 9.88 10.95
CA ILE A 172 -2.46 10.52 12.08
C ILE A 172 -3.27 11.62 12.78
N GLY A 173 -4.57 11.72 12.45
CA GLY A 173 -5.47 12.74 12.98
C GLY A 173 -5.65 13.95 12.04
N ASP A 174 -6.62 14.78 12.35
CA ASP A 174 -6.91 16.07 11.69
C ASP A 174 -7.04 15.98 10.16
N GLY A 175 -7.60 14.85 9.67
CA GLY A 175 -7.74 14.62 8.24
C GLY A 175 -6.44 14.30 7.51
N ASN A 176 -5.34 14.06 8.23
CA ASN A 176 -4.02 13.80 7.65
C ASN A 176 -3.61 12.34 7.80
N PHE A 177 -2.77 11.87 6.89
CA PHE A 177 -2.17 10.55 6.93
C PHE A 177 -0.71 10.59 6.50
N ILE A 178 0.10 9.66 7.03
CA ILE A 178 1.52 9.49 6.67
C ILE A 178 1.69 8.24 5.81
N HIS A 179 2.45 8.36 4.74
CA HIS A 179 2.67 7.27 3.78
C HIS A 179 4.01 7.39 3.06
N ALA A 180 4.49 6.29 2.47
CA ALA A 180 5.60 6.34 1.52
C ALA A 180 5.03 6.64 0.12
N SER A 181 5.35 7.83 -0.41
CA SER A 181 4.82 8.35 -1.66
C SER A 181 5.72 8.00 -2.85
N SER A 182 5.13 7.46 -3.91
CA SER A 182 5.76 7.25 -5.21
C SER A 182 5.69 8.47 -6.12
N ASN A 183 5.06 9.56 -5.69
CA ASN A 183 4.94 10.77 -6.49
C ASN A 183 6.32 11.37 -6.79
N ARG A 184 6.68 11.45 -8.09
CA ARG A 184 7.99 11.90 -8.57
C ARG A 184 8.45 13.25 -8.06
N ASN A 185 7.53 14.16 -7.87
CA ASN A 185 7.85 15.51 -7.38
C ASN A 185 8.10 15.52 -5.86
N ARG A 186 7.71 14.46 -5.15
CA ARG A 186 7.82 14.31 -3.70
C ARG A 186 7.90 12.84 -3.31
N LEU A 187 8.95 12.15 -3.78
CA LEU A 187 9.23 10.76 -3.42
C LEU A 187 9.61 10.65 -1.94
N GLY A 188 9.14 9.59 -1.30
CA GLY A 188 9.51 9.23 0.07
C GLY A 188 8.38 9.37 1.07
N VAL A 189 8.72 9.14 2.35
CA VAL A 189 7.74 9.22 3.44
C VAL A 189 7.38 10.68 3.70
N LYS A 190 6.07 10.95 3.68
CA LYS A 190 5.49 12.29 3.87
C LYS A 190 4.10 12.23 4.45
N VAL A 191 3.58 13.39 4.82
CA VAL A 191 2.19 13.60 5.25
C VAL A 191 1.42 14.29 4.14
N ASP A 192 0.21 13.80 3.88
CA ASP A 192 -0.76 14.41 2.97
C ASP A 192 -2.15 14.45 3.64
N ALA A 193 -3.04 15.32 3.12
CA ALA A 193 -4.41 15.44 3.59
C ALA A 193 -5.36 14.53 2.81
N LEU A 194 -6.29 13.86 3.51
CA LEU A 194 -7.38 13.07 2.90
C LEU A 194 -8.34 13.92 2.07
N SER A 195 -8.38 15.23 2.33
CA SER A 195 -9.21 16.20 1.62
C SER A 195 -8.59 16.70 0.32
N SER A 196 -7.30 16.40 0.06
CA SER A 196 -6.69 16.80 -1.23
C SER A 196 -7.40 16.14 -2.40
N ASP A 197 -7.47 16.82 -3.54
CA ASP A 197 -8.22 16.39 -4.74
C ASP A 197 -7.88 14.96 -5.17
N PHE A 198 -6.60 14.61 -5.15
CA PHE A 198 -6.14 13.27 -5.55
C PHE A 198 -6.61 12.21 -4.56
N PHE A 199 -6.35 12.39 -3.27
CA PHE A 199 -6.66 11.39 -2.25
C PHE A 199 -8.15 11.30 -1.95
N SER A 200 -8.90 12.40 -2.02
CA SER A 200 -10.36 12.37 -1.85
C SER A 200 -11.06 11.54 -2.94
N ARG A 201 -10.60 11.64 -4.20
CA ARG A 201 -11.16 10.88 -5.34
C ARG A 201 -10.72 9.44 -5.40
N THR A 202 -9.56 9.11 -4.85
CA THR A 202 -8.99 7.75 -4.90
C THR A 202 -9.20 6.96 -3.62
N PHE A 203 -9.75 7.59 -2.57
CA PHE A 203 -10.05 6.93 -1.30
C PHE A 203 -10.99 5.74 -1.52
N MET A 204 -10.60 4.58 -1.01
CA MET A 204 -11.32 3.33 -1.17
C MET A 204 -11.93 2.81 0.14
N GLY A 205 -11.32 3.14 1.27
CA GLY A 205 -11.78 2.70 2.57
C GLY A 205 -10.69 2.78 3.63
N ALA A 206 -11.03 2.34 4.82
CA ALA A 206 -10.10 2.29 5.94
C ALA A 206 -10.29 1.02 6.77
N THR A 207 -9.23 0.60 7.48
CA THR A 207 -9.29 -0.52 8.42
C THR A 207 -8.60 -0.17 9.73
N ARG A 208 -9.14 -0.70 10.84
CA ARG A 208 -8.55 -0.64 12.17
C ARG A 208 -7.94 -1.98 12.52
N VAL A 209 -6.64 -2.01 12.80
CA VAL A 209 -5.88 -3.23 13.08
C VAL A 209 -5.46 -3.36 14.55
N LYS A 210 -5.68 -2.32 15.36
CA LYS A 210 -5.59 -2.34 16.84
C LYS A 210 -6.85 -1.70 17.45
N LYS A 211 -7.44 -2.32 18.48
CA LYS A 211 -8.60 -1.76 19.18
C LYS A 211 -8.23 -0.55 20.04
N SER A 212 -9.13 0.41 20.14
CA SER A 212 -9.02 1.45 21.19
C SER A 212 -9.21 0.83 22.57
N PRO A 213 -8.54 1.32 23.63
CA PRO A 213 -8.81 0.89 24.99
C PRO A 213 -10.30 1.02 25.36
N ASP A 214 -10.96 2.03 24.82
CA ASP A 214 -12.38 2.32 25.08
C ASP A 214 -13.33 1.37 24.37
N ASP A 215 -12.94 0.74 23.26
CA ASP A 215 -13.74 -0.25 22.50
C ASP A 215 -13.93 -1.56 23.29
N THR A 216 -13.18 -1.78 24.37
CA THR A 216 -13.32 -2.95 25.24
C THR A 216 -14.42 -2.81 26.28
N ALA A 217 -14.93 -1.61 26.53
CA ALA A 217 -15.93 -1.34 27.55
C ALA A 217 -17.39 -1.65 27.11
N GLU A 218 -17.67 -1.67 25.82
CA GLU A 218 -19.03 -1.91 25.30
C GLU A 218 -19.41 -3.39 25.18
N THR A 219 -18.42 -4.30 24.99
CA THR A 219 -18.69 -5.74 24.86
C THR A 219 -19.05 -6.42 26.17
N SER A 220 -18.71 -5.83 27.32
CA SER A 220 -19.02 -6.39 28.64
C SER A 220 -20.45 -6.04 29.18
N LYS A 221 -21.14 -5.09 28.54
CA LYS A 221 -22.51 -4.70 28.96
C LYS A 221 -23.64 -5.51 28.30
N ASN A 222 -23.35 -6.19 27.17
CA ASN A 222 -24.36 -6.99 26.46
C ASN A 222 -24.39 -8.49 26.83
N SER A 223 -23.59 -8.92 27.80
CA SER A 223 -23.59 -10.33 28.27
C SER A 223 -24.31 -10.55 29.60
N GLN A 224 -25.04 -9.55 30.07
CA GLN A 224 -25.83 -9.64 31.31
C GLN A 224 -27.29 -9.13 31.13
N ASN A 225 -27.94 -9.62 30.07
CA ASN A 225 -29.41 -9.56 30.00
C ASN A 225 -29.96 -10.85 29.41
#